data_299f7a5382c9bbc920860c62975b95aa
#
_entry.id   299f7a5382c9bbc920860c62975b95aa
#
_cell.length_a   1.000
_cell.length_b   1.000
_cell.length_c   1.000
_cell.angle_alpha   90.00
_cell.angle_beta   90.00
_cell.angle_gamma   90.00
#
_symmetry.space_group_name_H-M   'P 1'
#
loop_
_entity.id
_entity.type
_entity.pdbx_description
1 polymer ?
#
loop_
_entity_poly.entity_id
_entity_poly.type
_entity_poly.pdbx_seq_one_letter_code
_entity_poly.pdbx_strand_id
1 'polypeptide(L)'
;GSILFENGSLAEGSAYLYKGSASGIITTPYLTIEGNQSEANMGRSVSGAGDVNNDGFPDVMASANFYDNGQLYEGVVYVYHMCADSLYADLDGDGFGDPLNLVNICNDTINLVEDNTDCDDTNASIYPGAIEICNSLDDDCNTLIDEGLIFETYYADADADFFGDVNDAGTSACLPIAGTVLDNTDCDDTNAFIFPGGIEICNGLDDDCNTLIDEGLIFEIYYVDADADFFGDINDAGTSACLPIAGTVTNNTDCDDANGDVNSGETEICNLIDDNCDGFIDEGFEVFITTSALTATTFCQGGSVVLNATH
;
A
#
# COMPACT_ATOMS: atom_id res chain seq x y z
N GLY A 1 -55.35 1.21 -40.75
CA GLY A 1 -54.46 0.92 -41.87
C GLY A 1 -54.64 1.91 -43.01
N SER A 2 -53.66 2.05 -43.87
CA SER A 2 -53.64 2.91 -45.06
C SER A 2 -53.12 2.07 -46.23
N ILE A 3 -54.02 1.49 -47.01
CA ILE A 3 -53.70 0.55 -48.13
C ILE A 3 -53.02 1.23 -49.31
N LEU A 4 -53.05 2.56 -49.41
CA LEU A 4 -52.41 3.35 -50.45
C LEU A 4 -51.17 4.12 -49.98
N PHE A 5 -50.62 3.72 -48.84
CA PHE A 5 -49.37 4.29 -48.37
C PHE A 5 -48.21 3.87 -49.28
N GLU A 6 -47.34 4.80 -49.59
CA GLU A 6 -46.14 4.62 -50.39
C GLU A 6 -44.92 5.17 -49.68
N ASN A 7 -43.96 4.32 -49.35
CA ASN A 7 -42.67 4.65 -48.80
C ASN A 7 -41.56 3.86 -49.52
N GLY A 8 -41.38 4.13 -50.80
CA GLY A 8 -40.44 3.40 -51.65
C GLY A 8 -41.03 2.40 -52.59
N SER A 9 -42.24 1.84 -52.32
CA SER A 9 -42.95 0.90 -53.17
C SER A 9 -44.40 1.37 -53.45
N LEU A 10 -44.91 1.16 -54.67
CA LEU A 10 -46.26 1.56 -55.07
C LEU A 10 -47.30 0.75 -54.28
N ALA A 11 -48.27 1.44 -53.64
CA ALA A 11 -49.37 0.84 -52.91
C ALA A 11 -48.94 -0.28 -51.92
N GLU A 12 -47.80 -0.14 -51.30
CA GLU A 12 -47.34 -1.14 -50.30
C GLU A 12 -48.26 -1.23 -49.10
N GLY A 13 -48.89 -0.09 -48.75
CA GLY A 13 -49.78 0.02 -47.60
C GLY A 13 -49.06 0.08 -46.26
N SER A 14 -49.75 0.56 -45.23
CA SER A 14 -49.26 0.59 -43.85
C SER A 14 -50.38 0.43 -42.84
N ALA A 15 -50.01 -0.04 -41.65
CA ALA A 15 -50.84 0.00 -40.45
C ALA A 15 -50.18 0.84 -39.38
N TYR A 16 -50.97 1.58 -38.65
CA TYR A 16 -50.48 2.43 -37.54
C TYR A 16 -51.13 2.06 -36.24
N LEU A 17 -50.35 1.90 -35.21
CA LEU A 17 -50.82 1.78 -33.84
C LEU A 17 -50.61 3.07 -33.10
N TYR A 18 -51.59 3.52 -32.32
CA TYR A 18 -51.51 4.73 -31.51
C TYR A 18 -51.83 4.40 -30.08
N LYS A 19 -51.10 5.04 -29.14
CA LYS A 19 -51.37 4.94 -27.72
C LYS A 19 -52.58 5.80 -27.33
N GLY A 20 -53.37 5.28 -26.39
CA GLY A 20 -54.35 6.07 -25.68
C GLY A 20 -53.69 6.84 -24.54
N SER A 21 -54.26 7.99 -24.15
CA SER A 21 -53.93 8.71 -22.95
C SER A 21 -55.17 9.19 -22.22
N ALA A 22 -55.05 9.68 -21.00
CA ALA A 22 -56.16 10.26 -20.28
C ALA A 22 -56.83 11.43 -21.01
N SER A 23 -56.15 12.10 -21.90
CA SER A 23 -56.61 13.22 -22.71
C SER A 23 -57.05 12.83 -24.15
N GLY A 24 -56.99 11.54 -24.53
CA GLY A 24 -57.33 11.05 -25.83
C GLY A 24 -56.20 10.24 -26.49
N ILE A 25 -56.26 10.09 -27.80
CA ILE A 25 -55.25 9.36 -28.60
C ILE A 25 -54.03 10.24 -28.78
N ILE A 26 -52.84 9.71 -28.55
CA ILE A 26 -51.56 10.33 -28.92
C ILE A 26 -51.45 10.31 -30.43
N THR A 27 -51.27 11.46 -31.06
CA THR A 27 -51.33 11.60 -32.55
C THR A 27 -50.08 11.12 -33.28
N THR A 28 -48.98 10.89 -32.55
CA THR A 28 -47.78 10.25 -33.11
C THR A 28 -47.99 8.72 -33.08
N PRO A 29 -47.77 8.02 -34.18
CA PRO A 29 -47.85 6.55 -34.15
C PRO A 29 -46.85 5.95 -33.18
N TYR A 30 -47.29 5.03 -32.36
CA TYR A 30 -46.43 4.21 -31.51
C TYR A 30 -45.68 3.11 -32.34
N LEU A 31 -46.38 2.53 -33.28
CA LEU A 31 -45.83 1.57 -34.21
C LEU A 31 -46.36 1.85 -35.63
N THR A 32 -45.46 1.83 -36.62
CA THR A 32 -45.78 1.87 -38.04
C THR A 32 -45.36 0.55 -38.67
N ILE A 33 -46.30 -0.13 -39.31
CA ILE A 33 -46.07 -1.39 -39.98
C ILE A 33 -46.23 -1.16 -41.49
N GLU A 34 -45.17 -1.38 -42.24
CA GLU A 34 -45.13 -1.15 -43.70
C GLU A 34 -45.14 -2.47 -44.46
N GLY A 35 -45.71 -2.48 -45.66
CA GLY A 35 -45.79 -3.66 -46.49
C GLY A 35 -44.46 -4.04 -47.13
N ASN A 36 -43.57 -3.06 -47.36
CA ASN A 36 -42.25 -3.24 -47.94
C ASN A 36 -42.21 -4.04 -49.25
N GLN A 37 -43.37 -4.14 -49.93
CA GLN A 37 -43.54 -4.81 -51.23
C GLN A 37 -44.60 -4.07 -52.02
N SER A 38 -44.32 -3.83 -53.31
CA SER A 38 -45.24 -3.16 -54.21
C SER A 38 -46.56 -3.88 -54.28
N GLU A 39 -47.67 -3.14 -54.18
CA GLU A 39 -49.05 -3.63 -54.25
C GLU A 39 -49.46 -4.58 -53.08
N ALA A 40 -48.64 -4.73 -52.03
CA ALA A 40 -48.94 -5.64 -50.93
C ALA A 40 -50.20 -5.27 -50.15
N ASN A 41 -50.56 -3.97 -50.13
CA ASN A 41 -51.74 -3.45 -49.44
C ASN A 41 -51.75 -3.77 -47.94
N MET A 42 -50.61 -3.58 -47.23
CA MET A 42 -50.53 -3.73 -45.79
C MET A 42 -51.56 -2.81 -45.08
N GLY A 43 -52.14 -3.31 -44.00
CA GLY A 43 -53.17 -2.62 -43.26
C GLY A 43 -54.58 -2.76 -43.87
N ARG A 44 -54.75 -3.68 -44.83
CA ARG A 44 -56.05 -4.01 -45.42
C ARG A 44 -57.06 -4.45 -44.34
N SER A 45 -56.60 -5.24 -43.39
CA SER A 45 -57.30 -5.58 -42.18
C SER A 45 -56.37 -5.44 -41.01
N VAL A 46 -56.82 -4.84 -39.91
CA VAL A 46 -56.13 -4.77 -38.61
C VAL A 46 -57.09 -5.18 -37.52
N SER A 47 -56.60 -5.92 -36.55
CA SER A 47 -57.41 -6.43 -35.43
C SER A 47 -56.49 -6.69 -34.21
N GLY A 48 -57.07 -6.69 -33.02
CA GLY A 48 -56.42 -7.29 -31.87
C GLY A 48 -56.32 -8.79 -32.06
N ALA A 49 -55.22 -9.38 -31.67
CA ALA A 49 -54.99 -10.82 -31.69
C ALA A 49 -55.23 -11.48 -30.32
N GLY A 50 -55.44 -10.71 -29.28
CA GLY A 50 -55.36 -11.17 -27.90
C GLY A 50 -53.92 -11.33 -27.47
N ASP A 51 -53.65 -11.91 -26.33
CA ASP A 51 -52.34 -12.24 -25.83
C ASP A 51 -51.94 -13.61 -26.39
N VAL A 52 -51.20 -13.66 -27.51
CA VAL A 52 -50.87 -14.91 -28.20
C VAL A 52 -49.58 -15.56 -27.72
N ASN A 53 -48.72 -14.82 -27.06
CA ASN A 53 -47.47 -15.31 -26.48
C ASN A 53 -47.53 -15.50 -24.96
N ASN A 54 -48.68 -15.10 -24.34
CA ASN A 54 -48.96 -15.19 -22.92
C ASN A 54 -48.01 -14.36 -22.04
N ASP A 55 -47.64 -13.18 -22.53
CA ASP A 55 -46.82 -12.22 -21.82
C ASP A 55 -47.63 -11.20 -20.97
N GLY A 56 -48.96 -11.28 -21.04
CA GLY A 56 -49.89 -10.41 -20.32
C GLY A 56 -50.36 -9.20 -21.10
N PHE A 57 -49.82 -8.96 -22.30
CA PHE A 57 -50.18 -7.83 -23.16
C PHE A 57 -50.96 -8.28 -24.40
N PRO A 58 -52.00 -7.55 -24.84
CA PRO A 58 -52.77 -7.90 -26.03
C PRO A 58 -52.00 -7.55 -27.31
N ASP A 59 -51.81 -8.52 -28.16
CA ASP A 59 -51.14 -8.43 -29.43
C ASP A 59 -52.04 -7.84 -30.54
N VAL A 60 -51.39 -7.40 -31.62
CA VAL A 60 -52.11 -6.90 -32.80
C VAL A 60 -51.72 -7.68 -34.04
N MET A 61 -52.70 -7.81 -34.97
CA MET A 61 -52.43 -8.37 -36.27
C MET A 61 -52.77 -7.42 -37.38
N ALA A 62 -51.97 -7.46 -38.44
CA ALA A 62 -52.19 -6.70 -39.67
C ALA A 62 -52.01 -7.62 -40.89
N SER A 63 -52.86 -7.43 -41.90
CA SER A 63 -52.82 -8.22 -43.14
C SER A 63 -52.36 -7.39 -44.33
N ALA A 64 -51.63 -8.05 -45.22
CA ALA A 64 -51.31 -7.60 -46.56
C ALA A 64 -51.81 -8.64 -47.57
N ASN A 65 -52.95 -8.37 -48.17
CA ASN A 65 -53.68 -9.35 -48.92
C ASN A 65 -53.13 -9.68 -50.30
N PHE A 66 -52.21 -8.86 -50.81
CA PHE A 66 -51.52 -9.09 -52.08
C PHE A 66 -50.01 -9.23 -51.90
N TYR A 67 -49.59 -9.58 -50.72
CA TYR A 67 -48.16 -9.86 -50.44
C TYR A 67 -47.76 -11.18 -51.12
N ASP A 68 -46.62 -11.13 -51.85
CA ASP A 68 -46.09 -12.33 -52.54
C ASP A 68 -44.97 -12.94 -51.66
N ASN A 69 -45.19 -14.17 -51.23
CA ASN A 69 -44.21 -14.96 -50.45
C ASN A 69 -43.88 -16.27 -51.19
N GLY A 70 -43.55 -16.13 -52.46
CA GLY A 70 -43.22 -17.22 -53.37
C GLY A 70 -44.24 -17.46 -54.46
N GLN A 71 -45.50 -17.09 -54.23
CA GLN A 71 -46.55 -17.08 -55.23
C GLN A 71 -47.26 -15.71 -55.32
N LEU A 72 -47.83 -15.38 -56.47
CA LEU A 72 -48.51 -14.12 -56.66
C LEU A 72 -49.79 -14.05 -55.81
N TYR A 73 -49.91 -12.93 -55.05
CA TYR A 73 -51.12 -12.57 -54.30
C TYR A 73 -51.56 -13.59 -53.23
N GLU A 74 -50.63 -14.34 -52.64
CA GLU A 74 -50.98 -15.31 -51.60
C GLU A 74 -51.41 -14.66 -50.29
N GLY A 75 -50.94 -13.45 -50.06
CA GLY A 75 -51.23 -12.66 -48.87
C GLY A 75 -50.49 -13.14 -47.62
N VAL A 76 -50.44 -12.26 -46.64
CA VAL A 76 -49.82 -12.58 -45.34
C VAL A 76 -50.59 -11.90 -44.21
N VAL A 77 -50.56 -12.47 -43.05
CA VAL A 77 -50.97 -11.87 -41.79
C VAL A 77 -49.77 -11.88 -40.85
N TYR A 78 -49.39 -10.72 -40.40
CA TYR A 78 -48.35 -10.55 -39.37
C TYR A 78 -49.03 -10.38 -38.02
N VAL A 79 -48.48 -11.05 -37.01
CA VAL A 79 -48.80 -10.85 -35.60
C VAL A 79 -47.64 -10.05 -35.00
N TYR A 80 -47.96 -8.99 -34.32
CA TYR A 80 -47.03 -8.13 -33.63
C TYR A 80 -47.28 -8.29 -32.15
N HIS A 81 -46.32 -8.86 -31.45
CA HIS A 81 -46.34 -8.96 -30.00
C HIS A 81 -46.14 -7.60 -29.37
N MET A 82 -47.05 -7.21 -28.51
CA MET A 82 -46.99 -5.97 -27.75
C MET A 82 -46.45 -6.26 -26.36
N CYS A 83 -45.67 -5.38 -25.82
CA CYS A 83 -45.13 -5.52 -24.49
C CYS A 83 -45.31 -4.25 -23.65
N ALA A 84 -44.89 -4.27 -22.42
CA ALA A 84 -44.90 -3.07 -21.57
C ALA A 84 -44.20 -1.90 -22.25
N ASP A 85 -44.68 -0.68 -21.95
CA ASP A 85 -44.26 0.53 -22.62
C ASP A 85 -42.82 0.97 -22.31
N SER A 86 -42.13 0.26 -21.40
CA SER A 86 -40.83 0.59 -20.91
C SER A 86 -40.11 -0.68 -20.48
N LEU A 87 -39.70 -1.48 -21.45
CA LEU A 87 -38.83 -2.63 -21.20
C LEU A 87 -37.41 -2.28 -21.61
N TYR A 88 -36.47 -2.70 -20.83
CA TYR A 88 -35.05 -2.47 -21.00
C TYR A 88 -34.37 -3.81 -21.26
N ALA A 89 -33.34 -3.84 -22.08
CA ALA A 89 -32.54 -5.04 -22.25
C ALA A 89 -31.80 -5.36 -20.96
N ASP A 90 -31.82 -6.64 -20.61
CA ASP A 90 -31.07 -7.25 -19.53
C ASP A 90 -30.12 -8.25 -20.20
N LEU A 91 -28.87 -7.79 -20.46
CA LEU A 91 -27.90 -8.53 -21.27
C LEU A 91 -27.19 -9.62 -20.47
N ASP A 92 -26.99 -9.39 -19.18
CA ASP A 92 -26.27 -10.33 -18.31
C ASP A 92 -27.22 -11.26 -17.51
N GLY A 93 -28.53 -10.92 -17.45
CA GLY A 93 -29.56 -11.78 -16.91
C GLY A 93 -29.73 -11.70 -15.40
N ASP A 94 -29.36 -10.58 -14.76
CA ASP A 94 -29.47 -10.40 -13.31
C ASP A 94 -30.84 -9.87 -12.85
N GLY A 95 -31.67 -9.39 -13.79
CA GLY A 95 -33.03 -8.92 -13.56
C GLY A 95 -33.16 -7.38 -13.53
N PHE A 96 -32.08 -6.67 -13.76
CA PHE A 96 -32.05 -5.21 -13.96
C PHE A 96 -31.64 -4.91 -15.41
N GLY A 97 -31.91 -3.75 -15.94
CA GLY A 97 -31.65 -3.41 -17.34
C GLY A 97 -30.99 -2.06 -17.52
N ASP A 98 -30.33 -1.92 -18.67
CA ASP A 98 -29.63 -0.69 -19.06
C ASP A 98 -30.60 0.49 -19.23
N PRO A 99 -30.48 1.57 -18.46
CA PRO A 99 -31.33 2.77 -18.61
C PRO A 99 -31.25 3.43 -20.00
N LEU A 100 -30.20 3.14 -20.76
CA LEU A 100 -29.98 3.71 -22.10
C LEU A 100 -30.55 2.80 -23.22
N ASN A 101 -30.90 1.56 -22.90
CA ASN A 101 -31.32 0.56 -23.89
C ASN A 101 -32.82 0.22 -23.77
N LEU A 102 -33.65 1.23 -23.99
CA LEU A 102 -35.10 1.06 -24.04
C LEU A 102 -35.50 0.24 -25.27
N VAL A 103 -36.18 -0.86 -25.05
CA VAL A 103 -36.69 -1.75 -26.11
C VAL A 103 -38.19 -1.51 -26.34
N ASN A 104 -38.53 -1.09 -27.54
CA ASN A 104 -39.93 -0.78 -27.93
C ASN A 104 -40.66 -1.96 -28.62
N ILE A 105 -39.98 -3.07 -28.85
CA ILE A 105 -40.53 -4.24 -29.53
C ILE A 105 -40.11 -5.47 -28.76
N CYS A 106 -41.08 -6.30 -28.35
CA CYS A 106 -40.83 -7.60 -27.78
C CYS A 106 -40.11 -8.49 -28.79
N ASN A 107 -38.87 -8.79 -28.52
CA ASN A 107 -38.12 -9.75 -29.31
C ASN A 107 -37.79 -10.93 -28.38
N ASP A 108 -38.29 -12.13 -28.70
CA ASP A 108 -38.12 -13.34 -27.90
C ASP A 108 -36.65 -13.80 -27.71
N THR A 109 -35.69 -13.02 -28.21
CA THR A 109 -34.26 -13.36 -28.18
C THR A 109 -33.45 -12.57 -27.16
N ILE A 110 -34.04 -11.63 -26.45
CA ILE A 110 -33.36 -10.76 -25.47
C ILE A 110 -34.17 -10.82 -24.17
N ASN A 111 -33.50 -11.01 -23.05
CA ASN A 111 -34.13 -10.83 -21.75
C ASN A 111 -34.56 -9.37 -21.63
N LEU A 112 -35.79 -9.13 -21.23
CA LEU A 112 -36.35 -7.78 -21.09
C LEU A 112 -36.92 -7.64 -19.66
N VAL A 113 -36.61 -6.54 -19.04
CA VAL A 113 -37.05 -6.21 -17.68
C VAL A 113 -37.72 -4.86 -17.63
N GLU A 114 -38.54 -4.60 -16.62
CA GLU A 114 -39.16 -3.30 -16.37
C GLU A 114 -38.24 -2.34 -15.63
N ASP A 115 -37.27 -2.88 -14.89
CA ASP A 115 -36.30 -2.12 -14.14
C ASP A 115 -35.19 -1.63 -15.09
N ASN A 116 -34.79 -0.36 -14.93
CA ASN A 116 -33.78 0.28 -15.75
C ASN A 116 -32.68 0.91 -14.89
N THR A 117 -32.39 0.33 -13.77
CA THR A 117 -31.49 0.93 -12.78
C THR A 117 -30.11 0.26 -12.74
N ASP A 118 -29.85 -0.65 -13.67
CA ASP A 118 -28.53 -1.24 -13.84
C ASP A 118 -27.51 -0.24 -14.33
N CYS A 119 -26.36 -0.17 -13.68
CA CYS A 119 -25.26 0.69 -14.07
C CYS A 119 -24.17 0.00 -14.89
N ASP A 120 -24.19 -1.36 -14.98
CA ASP A 120 -23.32 -2.13 -15.86
C ASP A 120 -24.01 -3.43 -16.36
N ASP A 121 -24.96 -3.31 -17.30
CA ASP A 121 -25.75 -4.38 -17.95
C ASP A 121 -24.89 -5.44 -18.70
N THR A 122 -23.60 -5.50 -18.42
CA THR A 122 -22.68 -6.52 -18.94
C THR A 122 -22.07 -7.39 -17.85
N ASN A 123 -22.36 -7.10 -16.58
CA ASN A 123 -21.79 -7.76 -15.42
C ASN A 123 -22.83 -8.06 -14.34
N ALA A 124 -23.41 -9.22 -14.37
CA ALA A 124 -24.45 -9.70 -13.44
C ALA A 124 -24.07 -9.68 -11.93
N SER A 125 -22.94 -9.13 -11.56
CA SER A 125 -22.54 -8.88 -10.18
C SER A 125 -22.69 -7.41 -9.77
N ILE A 126 -23.02 -6.53 -10.73
CA ILE A 126 -23.20 -5.09 -10.55
C ILE A 126 -24.67 -4.76 -10.84
N TYR A 127 -25.45 -4.50 -9.79
CA TYR A 127 -26.88 -4.21 -9.91
C TYR A 127 -27.38 -3.48 -8.65
N PRO A 128 -28.51 -2.77 -8.70
CA PRO A 128 -29.03 -2.06 -7.54
C PRO A 128 -29.26 -2.93 -6.31
N GLY A 129 -28.47 -2.66 -5.26
CA GLY A 129 -28.53 -3.39 -4.00
C GLY A 129 -27.63 -4.61 -3.92
N ALA A 130 -26.71 -4.79 -4.86
CA ALA A 130 -25.62 -5.75 -4.74
C ALA A 130 -24.77 -5.47 -3.49
N ILE A 131 -23.86 -6.36 -3.19
CA ILE A 131 -22.94 -6.17 -2.04
C ILE A 131 -21.65 -5.64 -2.58
N GLU A 132 -21.19 -4.49 -2.03
CA GLU A 132 -19.89 -3.91 -2.35
C GLU A 132 -18.75 -4.90 -2.09
N ILE A 133 -17.88 -5.04 -3.09
CA ILE A 133 -16.62 -5.76 -2.98
C ILE A 133 -15.47 -4.83 -3.35
N CYS A 134 -14.31 -5.02 -2.73
CA CYS A 134 -13.15 -4.15 -2.94
C CYS A 134 -12.56 -4.31 -4.35
N ASN A 135 -13.11 -3.60 -5.34
CA ASN A 135 -12.74 -3.70 -6.76
C ASN A 135 -12.64 -2.33 -7.47
N SER A 136 -12.92 -1.25 -6.74
CA SER A 136 -13.00 0.12 -7.25
C SER A 136 -14.14 0.35 -8.26
N LEU A 137 -15.20 -0.46 -8.17
CA LEU A 137 -16.45 -0.28 -8.89
C LEU A 137 -17.56 0.06 -7.87
N ASP A 138 -18.64 0.64 -8.36
CA ASP A 138 -19.90 0.84 -7.66
C ASP A 138 -20.75 -0.39 -7.96
N ASP A 139 -20.69 -1.42 -7.09
CA ASP A 139 -21.35 -2.69 -7.34
C ASP A 139 -22.88 -2.61 -7.13
N ASP A 140 -23.36 -1.71 -6.26
CA ASP A 140 -24.77 -1.58 -5.92
C ASP A 140 -25.48 -0.39 -6.62
N CYS A 141 -24.80 0.27 -7.57
CA CYS A 141 -25.33 1.34 -8.41
C CYS A 141 -25.86 2.56 -7.63
N ASN A 142 -25.29 2.85 -6.46
CA ASN A 142 -25.72 3.98 -5.63
C ASN A 142 -24.87 5.25 -5.80
N THR A 143 -23.89 5.24 -6.69
CA THR A 143 -22.91 6.29 -7.01
C THR A 143 -21.76 6.44 -6.01
N LEU A 144 -21.64 5.57 -5.04
CA LEU A 144 -20.48 5.44 -4.18
C LEU A 144 -19.66 4.23 -4.66
N ILE A 145 -18.41 4.17 -4.26
CA ILE A 145 -17.48 3.11 -4.68
C ILE A 145 -16.91 2.47 -3.43
N ASP A 146 -17.00 1.14 -3.34
CA ASP A 146 -16.47 0.35 -2.24
C ASP A 146 -16.97 0.82 -0.85
N GLU A 147 -18.15 1.44 -0.73
CA GLU A 147 -18.63 1.95 0.56
C GLU A 147 -19.08 0.81 1.47
N GLY A 148 -19.05 1.09 2.75
CA GLY A 148 -19.36 0.09 3.79
C GLY A 148 -18.25 -0.93 4.03
N LEU A 149 -17.19 -0.94 3.22
CA LEU A 149 -16.02 -1.79 3.42
C LEU A 149 -15.08 -1.19 4.48
N ILE A 150 -14.27 -2.04 5.09
CA ILE A 150 -13.25 -1.61 6.03
C ILE A 150 -12.01 -1.22 5.24
N PHE A 151 -11.60 0.03 5.36
CA PHE A 151 -10.35 0.53 4.81
C PHE A 151 -9.29 0.61 5.90
N GLU A 152 -8.12 0.05 5.63
CA GLU A 152 -6.95 0.18 6.49
C GLU A 152 -5.90 1.04 5.80
N THR A 153 -5.00 1.63 6.58
CA THR A 153 -3.88 2.38 6.03
C THR A 153 -2.66 1.49 5.96
N TYR A 154 -2.10 1.37 4.78
CA TYR A 154 -0.93 0.56 4.49
C TYR A 154 0.26 1.46 4.23
N TYR A 155 1.40 1.15 4.80
CA TYR A 155 2.65 1.90 4.73
C TYR A 155 3.71 1.08 3.98
N ALA A 156 4.55 1.74 3.21
CA ALA A 156 5.66 1.09 2.51
C ALA A 156 6.60 0.41 3.52
N ASP A 157 7.06 -0.78 3.17
CA ASP A 157 8.04 -1.58 3.90
C ASP A 157 9.12 -1.95 2.89
N ALA A 158 10.17 -1.12 2.83
CA ALA A 158 11.16 -1.20 1.76
C ALA A 158 12.25 -2.25 2.01
N ASP A 159 12.53 -2.56 3.27
CA ASP A 159 13.55 -3.53 3.66
C ASP A 159 12.97 -4.89 4.09
N ALA A 160 11.63 -4.95 4.23
CA ALA A 160 10.84 -6.15 4.48
C ALA A 160 11.05 -6.74 5.90
N ASP A 161 11.15 -5.89 6.89
CA ASP A 161 11.24 -6.28 8.30
C ASP A 161 9.89 -6.32 9.03
N PHE A 162 8.80 -5.95 8.34
CA PHE A 162 7.40 -5.87 8.80
C PHE A 162 7.01 -4.59 9.53
N PHE A 163 7.87 -3.59 9.55
CA PHE A 163 7.55 -2.23 9.95
C PHE A 163 7.66 -1.33 8.72
N GLY A 164 6.97 -0.24 8.69
CA GLY A 164 6.98 0.72 7.58
C GLY A 164 7.47 2.06 8.03
N ASP A 165 7.91 2.88 7.07
CA ASP A 165 8.52 4.18 7.30
C ASP A 165 7.61 5.10 8.15
N VAL A 166 8.13 5.57 9.27
CA VAL A 166 7.46 6.51 10.18
C VAL A 166 7.05 7.83 9.48
N ASN A 167 7.67 8.16 8.35
CA ASN A 167 7.38 9.34 7.57
C ASN A 167 6.43 9.08 6.39
N ASP A 168 6.06 7.82 6.12
CA ASP A 168 5.09 7.52 5.07
C ASP A 168 3.68 7.96 5.50
N ALA A 169 2.98 8.66 4.63
CA ALA A 169 1.59 9.05 4.85
C ALA A 169 0.61 7.88 4.75
N GLY A 170 1.07 6.78 4.20
CA GLY A 170 0.30 5.58 3.96
C GLY A 170 -0.73 5.69 2.83
N THR A 171 -1.23 4.55 2.40
CA THR A 171 -2.29 4.42 1.39
C THR A 171 -3.47 3.70 1.99
N SER A 172 -4.65 4.32 1.93
CA SER A 172 -5.90 3.71 2.38
C SER A 172 -6.41 2.73 1.35
N ALA A 173 -6.65 1.49 1.75
CA ALA A 173 -7.19 0.44 0.87
C ALA A 173 -8.05 -0.56 1.65
N CYS A 174 -9.00 -1.19 0.97
CA CYS A 174 -9.85 -2.25 1.50
C CYS A 174 -9.22 -3.64 1.32
N LEU A 175 -8.11 -3.75 0.62
CA LEU A 175 -7.31 -4.98 0.48
C LEU A 175 -5.83 -4.69 0.74
N PRO A 176 -5.07 -5.68 1.25
CA PRO A 176 -3.64 -5.54 1.43
C PRO A 176 -2.90 -5.19 0.15
N ILE A 177 -2.01 -4.20 0.24
CA ILE A 177 -1.14 -3.78 -0.86
C ILE A 177 0.18 -4.54 -0.75
N ALA A 178 0.68 -5.07 -1.87
CA ALA A 178 1.94 -5.81 -1.88
C ALA A 178 3.14 -4.90 -1.53
N GLY A 179 3.99 -5.34 -0.61
CA GLY A 179 5.16 -4.59 -0.14
C GLY A 179 4.81 -3.47 0.83
N THR A 180 3.70 -3.62 1.54
CA THR A 180 3.28 -2.68 2.58
C THR A 180 2.86 -3.42 3.86
N VAL A 181 2.86 -2.70 4.96
CA VAL A 181 2.47 -3.15 6.30
C VAL A 181 1.46 -2.19 6.94
N LEU A 182 0.89 -2.58 8.07
CA LEU A 182 -0.05 -1.73 8.83
C LEU A 182 0.64 -0.88 9.91
N ASP A 183 1.86 -1.19 10.24
CA ASP A 183 2.65 -0.48 11.25
C ASP A 183 3.63 0.48 10.55
N ASN A 184 3.64 1.76 10.92
CA ASN A 184 4.51 2.80 10.38
C ASN A 184 5.48 3.34 11.43
N THR A 185 6.06 2.50 12.24
CA THR A 185 6.91 2.92 13.36
C THR A 185 8.40 2.73 13.11
N ASP A 186 8.78 2.32 11.90
CA ASP A 186 10.17 2.18 11.50
C ASP A 186 10.84 3.54 11.32
N CYS A 187 11.99 3.72 11.95
CA CYS A 187 12.79 4.93 11.87
C CYS A 187 13.85 4.91 10.75
N ASP A 188 14.14 3.75 10.15
CA ASP A 188 15.01 3.61 8.96
C ASP A 188 14.57 2.47 8.03
N ASP A 189 13.46 2.65 7.30
CA ASP A 189 12.85 1.73 6.31
C ASP A 189 13.80 1.31 5.15
N THR A 190 15.09 1.49 5.31
CA THR A 190 16.11 1.01 4.37
C THR A 190 17.06 -0.01 4.99
N ASN A 191 16.90 -0.31 6.26
CA ASN A 191 17.80 -1.18 7.03
C ASN A 191 17.04 -2.11 7.97
N ALA A 192 16.72 -3.30 7.54
CA ALA A 192 15.99 -4.34 8.26
C ALA A 192 16.57 -4.80 9.62
N PHE A 193 17.59 -4.12 10.14
CA PHE A 193 18.13 -4.31 11.49
C PHE A 193 17.77 -3.15 12.42
N ILE A 194 17.14 -2.10 11.90
CA ILE A 194 16.68 -0.92 12.65
C ILE A 194 15.16 -0.90 12.58
N PHE A 195 14.50 -1.29 13.66
CA PHE A 195 13.05 -1.36 13.74
C PHE A 195 12.57 -1.31 15.20
N PRO A 196 11.32 -0.97 15.48
CA PRO A 196 10.79 -0.91 16.84
C PRO A 196 10.99 -2.20 17.66
N GLY A 197 11.83 -2.10 18.68
CA GLY A 197 12.20 -3.25 19.52
C GLY A 197 13.37 -4.06 18.99
N GLY A 198 14.13 -3.52 18.06
CA GLY A 198 15.43 -4.02 17.64
C GLY A 198 16.40 -4.19 18.82
N ILE A 199 17.56 -4.71 18.57
CA ILE A 199 18.60 -4.87 19.60
C ILE A 199 19.69 -3.86 19.32
N GLU A 200 19.97 -2.99 20.30
CA GLU A 200 21.05 -2.02 20.23
C GLU A 200 22.40 -2.69 19.99
N ILE A 201 23.11 -2.19 18.99
CA ILE A 201 24.50 -2.54 18.72
C ILE A 201 25.34 -1.25 18.69
N CYS A 202 26.58 -1.35 19.11
CA CYS A 202 27.46 -0.19 19.19
C CYS A 202 27.84 0.36 17.79
N ASN A 203 26.96 1.13 17.18
CA ASN A 203 27.11 1.68 15.82
C ASN A 203 26.82 3.19 15.74
N GLY A 204 26.32 3.79 16.83
CA GLY A 204 25.93 5.19 16.88
C GLY A 204 24.59 5.49 16.25
N LEU A 205 23.75 4.46 16.02
CA LEU A 205 22.38 4.55 15.55
C LEU A 205 21.41 4.14 16.68
N ASP A 206 20.17 4.51 16.55
CA ASP A 206 19.04 4.09 17.37
C ASP A 206 18.43 2.86 16.68
N ASP A 207 18.89 1.64 17.06
CA ASP A 207 18.51 0.42 16.36
C ASP A 207 17.10 -0.07 16.74
N ASP A 208 16.54 0.39 17.87
CA ASP A 208 15.21 0.00 18.33
C ASP A 208 14.13 1.09 18.20
N CYS A 209 14.48 2.21 17.56
CA CYS A 209 13.58 3.34 17.27
C CYS A 209 12.94 3.99 18.51
N ASN A 210 13.63 3.96 19.65
CA ASN A 210 13.11 4.52 20.91
C ASN A 210 13.61 5.95 21.20
N THR A 211 14.40 6.54 20.30
CA THR A 211 15.04 7.86 20.37
C THR A 211 16.31 7.96 21.23
N LEU A 212 16.77 6.86 21.77
CA LEU A 212 18.07 6.75 22.41
C LEU A 212 19.04 6.07 21.43
N ILE A 213 20.34 6.22 21.67
CA ILE A 213 21.38 5.68 20.80
C ILE A 213 22.31 4.82 21.64
N ASP A 214 22.55 3.59 21.20
CA ASP A 214 23.43 2.63 21.84
C ASP A 214 23.09 2.40 23.35
N GLU A 215 21.83 2.59 23.78
CA GLU A 215 21.50 2.42 25.20
C GLU A 215 21.46 0.96 25.61
N GLY A 216 21.61 0.72 26.89
CA GLY A 216 21.71 -0.63 27.44
C GLY A 216 23.03 -1.33 27.18
N LEU A 217 23.92 -0.76 26.37
CA LEU A 217 25.25 -1.27 26.11
C LEU A 217 26.21 -0.89 27.24
N ILE A 218 27.29 -1.67 27.39
CA ILE A 218 28.33 -1.38 28.37
C ILE A 218 29.34 -0.42 27.73
N PHE A 219 29.46 0.77 28.31
CA PHE A 219 30.44 1.76 27.90
C PHE A 219 31.64 1.67 28.85
N GLU A 220 32.84 1.63 28.28
CA GLU A 220 34.11 1.75 29.00
C GLU A 220 34.77 3.09 28.66
N ILE A 221 35.69 3.54 29.54
CA ILE A 221 36.47 4.73 29.30
C ILE A 221 37.82 4.30 28.73
N TYR A 222 38.14 4.84 27.59
CA TYR A 222 39.39 4.57 26.87
C TYR A 222 40.28 5.80 26.91
N TYR A 223 41.53 5.59 27.25
CA TYR A 223 42.58 6.63 27.40
C TYR A 223 43.63 6.45 26.31
N VAL A 224 44.21 7.54 25.83
CA VAL A 224 45.25 7.49 24.81
C VAL A 224 46.47 6.76 25.39
N ASP A 225 47.07 5.90 24.59
CA ASP A 225 48.27 5.13 24.84
C ASP A 225 49.23 5.45 23.66
N ALA A 226 50.10 6.47 23.82
CA ALA A 226 50.88 7.02 22.73
C ALA A 226 52.19 6.24 22.47
N ASP A 227 52.73 5.55 23.49
CA ASP A 227 53.95 4.77 23.37
C ASP A 227 53.69 3.27 23.26
N ALA A 228 52.42 2.87 23.41
CA ALA A 228 51.92 1.50 23.22
C ALA A 228 52.45 0.49 24.25
N ASP A 229 52.52 0.93 25.49
CA ASP A 229 52.93 0.09 26.63
C ASP A 229 51.77 -0.55 27.40
N PHE A 230 50.48 -0.28 26.99
CA PHE A 230 49.22 -0.72 27.58
C PHE A 230 48.77 0.05 28.83
N PHE A 231 49.40 1.16 29.13
CA PHE A 231 48.96 2.16 30.10
C PHE A 231 48.65 3.47 29.35
N GLY A 232 47.69 4.19 29.79
CA GLY A 232 47.29 5.47 29.16
C GLY A 232 47.55 6.65 30.04
N ASP A 233 47.64 7.82 29.44
CA ASP A 233 48.01 9.09 30.12
C ASP A 233 47.10 9.37 31.33
N ILE A 234 47.68 9.49 32.50
CA ILE A 234 46.97 9.85 33.73
C ILE A 234 46.23 11.19 33.66
N ASN A 235 46.63 12.07 32.74
CA ASN A 235 46.02 13.38 32.52
C ASN A 235 44.95 13.36 31.41
N ASP A 236 44.77 12.25 30.69
CA ASP A 236 43.70 12.13 29.72
C ASP A 236 42.34 11.98 30.42
N ALA A 237 41.36 12.76 29.99
CA ALA A 237 39.99 12.67 30.48
C ALA A 237 39.29 11.37 30.06
N GLY A 238 39.84 10.67 29.09
CA GLY A 238 39.30 9.50 28.47
C GLY A 238 38.08 9.75 27.56
N THR A 239 37.83 8.80 26.70
CA THR A 239 36.67 8.76 25.80
C THR A 239 35.78 7.57 26.15
N SER A 240 34.51 7.81 26.42
CA SER A 240 33.51 6.75 26.67
C SER A 240 33.09 6.13 25.38
N ALA A 241 33.22 4.81 25.24
CA ALA A 241 32.79 4.08 24.06
C ALA A 241 32.34 2.65 24.40
N CYS A 242 31.44 2.10 23.62
CA CYS A 242 30.96 0.73 23.73
C CYS A 242 31.82 -0.28 22.96
N LEU A 243 32.76 0.21 22.14
CA LEU A 243 33.78 -0.60 21.46
C LEU A 243 35.18 -0.05 21.70
N PRO A 244 36.23 -0.90 21.70
CA PRO A 244 37.62 -0.45 21.81
C PRO A 244 38.01 0.56 20.75
N ILE A 245 38.63 1.64 21.15
CA ILE A 245 39.17 2.67 20.28
C ILE A 245 40.62 2.31 19.95
N ALA A 246 41.01 2.39 18.68
CA ALA A 246 42.36 2.08 18.26
C ALA A 246 43.39 3.06 18.86
N GLY A 247 44.48 2.57 19.45
CA GLY A 247 45.51 3.38 20.12
C GLY A 247 45.10 3.91 21.49
N THR A 248 44.15 3.22 22.14
CA THR A 248 43.73 3.53 23.51
C THR A 248 43.65 2.27 24.38
N VAL A 249 43.71 2.48 25.67
CA VAL A 249 43.61 1.46 26.73
C VAL A 249 42.57 1.84 27.77
N THR A 250 42.17 0.95 28.63
CA THR A 250 41.23 1.20 29.74
C THR A 250 41.88 1.56 31.03
N ASN A 251 43.20 1.56 31.09
CA ASN A 251 44.02 1.93 32.24
C ASN A 251 44.66 3.29 32.00
N ASN A 252 44.50 4.25 32.90
CA ASN A 252 45.05 5.60 32.83
C ASN A 252 46.10 5.85 33.92
N THR A 253 47.05 4.97 34.11
CA THR A 253 48.02 5.02 35.20
C THR A 253 49.46 5.29 34.69
N ASP A 254 49.57 5.87 33.52
CA ASP A 254 50.84 6.34 32.95
C ASP A 254 51.08 7.82 33.24
N CYS A 255 52.22 8.16 33.81
CA CYS A 255 52.59 9.54 34.10
C CYS A 255 53.53 10.15 33.06
N ASP A 256 53.99 9.38 32.05
CA ASP A 256 54.74 9.88 30.86
C ASP A 256 54.42 9.09 29.61
N ASP A 257 53.21 9.23 29.08
CA ASP A 257 52.62 8.56 27.87
C ASP A 257 53.46 8.72 26.57
N ALA A 258 54.71 9.14 26.69
CA ALA A 258 55.69 9.19 25.60
C ALA A 258 56.89 8.24 25.84
N ASN A 259 56.92 7.53 26.96
CA ASN A 259 58.02 6.70 27.41
C ASN A 259 57.56 5.41 28.03
N GLY A 260 57.42 4.35 27.28
CA GLY A 260 56.93 3.05 27.69
C GLY A 260 57.71 2.31 28.80
N ASP A 261 58.76 2.93 29.30
CA ASP A 261 59.48 2.46 30.48
C ASP A 261 59.02 3.19 31.78
N VAL A 262 57.98 4.03 31.74
CA VAL A 262 57.46 4.86 32.84
C VAL A 262 55.92 4.64 32.89
N ASN A 263 55.44 3.77 33.75
CA ASN A 263 54.04 3.49 33.98
C ASN A 263 53.85 2.78 35.34
N SER A 264 52.65 2.66 35.82
CA SER A 264 52.35 2.04 37.12
C SER A 264 52.70 0.55 37.25
N GLY A 265 53.09 -0.10 36.18
CA GLY A 265 53.54 -1.49 36.15
C GLY A 265 55.04 -1.66 36.26
N GLU A 266 55.78 -0.58 36.13
CA GLU A 266 57.26 -0.60 36.13
C GLU A 266 57.84 -0.60 37.57
N THR A 267 59.11 -0.82 37.65
CA THR A 267 59.87 -0.79 38.89
C THR A 267 60.89 0.33 38.84
N GLU A 268 61.04 1.00 39.98
CA GLU A 268 62.02 2.08 40.09
C GLU A 268 63.41 1.70 39.62
N ILE A 269 64.01 2.52 38.79
CA ILE A 269 65.41 2.52 38.42
C ILE A 269 66.02 3.84 38.82
N CYS A 270 67.28 3.86 39.22
CA CYS A 270 67.92 5.02 39.77
C CYS A 270 68.27 6.03 38.65
N ASN A 271 67.30 6.84 38.20
CA ASN A 271 67.44 7.75 37.04
C ASN A 271 66.86 9.17 37.26
N LEU A 272 66.35 9.45 38.48
CA LEU A 272 65.65 10.68 38.85
C LEU A 272 64.30 10.87 38.19
N ILE A 273 63.66 9.77 37.77
CA ILE A 273 62.32 9.71 37.25
C ILE A 273 61.50 8.86 38.22
N ASP A 274 60.22 9.13 38.34
CA ASP A 274 59.23 8.29 39.02
C ASP A 274 58.77 7.27 37.97
N ASP A 275 59.48 6.11 37.89
CA ASP A 275 59.26 5.14 36.84
C ASP A 275 57.97 4.34 37.07
N ASN A 276 57.49 4.20 38.30
CA ASN A 276 56.30 3.45 38.68
C ASN A 276 55.05 4.32 38.93
N CYS A 277 55.17 5.63 38.72
CA CYS A 277 54.08 6.63 38.81
C CYS A 277 53.39 6.63 40.21
N ASP A 278 54.08 6.33 41.27
CA ASP A 278 53.53 6.32 42.65
C ASP A 278 53.68 7.65 43.40
N GLY A 279 54.36 8.61 42.81
CA GLY A 279 54.59 9.96 43.33
C GLY A 279 55.88 10.12 44.10
N PHE A 280 56.70 9.07 44.20
CA PHE A 280 58.05 9.14 44.73
C PHE A 280 59.05 8.92 43.59
N ILE A 281 60.25 9.31 43.76
CA ILE A 281 61.32 9.20 42.76
C ILE A 281 62.42 8.36 43.33
N ASP A 282 62.89 7.34 42.64
CA ASP A 282 63.99 6.46 43.02
C ASP A 282 63.81 5.82 44.41
N GLU A 283 62.58 5.48 44.83
CA GLU A 283 62.36 4.79 46.12
C GLU A 283 62.66 3.30 46.03
N GLY A 284 62.68 2.63 47.20
CA GLY A 284 62.92 1.18 47.29
C GLY A 284 64.38 0.77 47.22
N PHE A 285 65.29 1.68 46.97
CA PHE A 285 66.74 1.42 47.00
C PHE A 285 67.28 1.42 48.42
N GLU A 286 67.64 0.27 48.94
CA GLU A 286 68.26 0.18 50.26
C GLU A 286 69.71 0.65 50.25
N VAL A 287 70.02 1.69 50.99
CA VAL A 287 71.37 2.17 51.15
C VAL A 287 72.04 1.45 52.32
N PHE A 288 72.85 0.47 52.05
CA PHE A 288 73.66 -0.18 53.10
C PHE A 288 74.91 0.63 53.38
N ILE A 289 74.96 1.31 54.53
CA ILE A 289 76.15 1.98 55.02
C ILE A 289 76.88 0.96 55.89
N THR A 290 77.96 0.38 55.42
CA THR A 290 78.89 -0.36 56.24
C THR A 290 80.04 0.53 56.74
N THR A 291 80.18 0.66 58.04
CA THR A 291 81.20 1.57 58.70
C THR A 291 82.66 1.09 58.60
N SER A 292 82.96 0.13 57.73
CA SER A 292 84.32 -0.44 57.66
C SER A 292 84.95 -0.56 56.24
N ALA A 293 84.54 0.17 55.23
CA ALA A 293 85.38 0.40 54.01
C ALA A 293 84.75 1.42 53.14
N LEU A 294 85.55 2.49 52.76
CA LEU A 294 85.26 3.35 51.63
C LEU A 294 85.38 2.56 50.34
N THR A 295 84.31 1.90 49.97
CA THR A 295 84.15 1.47 48.62
C THR A 295 82.82 2.01 48.14
N ALA A 296 82.83 2.56 46.95
CA ALA A 296 81.76 3.32 46.33
C ALA A 296 80.44 2.55 46.44
N THR A 297 79.52 3.02 47.26
CA THR A 297 78.12 2.72 47.17
C THR A 297 77.54 3.46 45.99
N THR A 298 76.88 2.75 45.14
CA THR A 298 76.22 3.38 43.98
C THR A 298 75.02 4.16 44.47
N PHE A 299 75.09 5.48 44.38
CA PHE A 299 73.95 6.34 44.66
C PHE A 299 73.29 6.72 43.35
N CYS A 300 72.00 6.86 43.33
CA CYS A 300 71.34 7.54 42.24
C CYS A 300 71.87 9.00 42.16
N GLN A 301 72.16 9.45 40.95
CA GLN A 301 72.71 10.75 40.72
C GLN A 301 71.70 11.85 41.07
N GLY A 302 71.83 12.52 42.18
CA GLY A 302 70.96 13.61 42.71
C GLY A 302 70.25 13.23 44.02
N GLY A 303 70.32 11.99 44.51
CA GLY A 303 69.81 11.61 45.83
C GLY A 303 70.71 12.24 46.97
N SER A 304 70.10 12.76 48.04
CA SER A 304 70.78 13.27 49.22
C SER A 304 70.50 12.33 50.41
N VAL A 305 71.57 11.84 51.04
CA VAL A 305 71.46 11.09 52.28
C VAL A 305 71.91 11.98 53.44
N VAL A 306 71.04 12.16 54.41
CA VAL A 306 71.44 12.89 55.68
C VAL A 306 71.99 11.87 56.65
N LEU A 307 73.29 11.90 56.88
CA LEU A 307 73.92 11.07 57.87
C LEU A 307 73.87 11.76 59.25
N ASN A 308 73.07 11.22 60.17
CA ASN A 308 73.10 11.65 61.59
C ASN A 308 74.17 10.83 62.33
N ALA A 309 75.25 11.48 62.72
CA ALA A 309 76.23 10.92 63.64
C ALA A 309 75.81 11.28 65.09
N THR A 310 75.36 10.25 65.86
CA THR A 310 75.19 10.40 67.30
C THR A 310 76.52 10.10 67.96
N HIS A 311 76.99 11.03 68.85
CA HIS A 311 78.12 10.86 69.79
C HIS A 311 77.74 9.80 70.84
#